data_c82d396910e26d9c91f6c11b5decc89d
#
_entry.id   c82d396910e26d9c91f6c11b5decc89d
#
_cell.length_a   1.000
_cell.length_b   1.000
_cell.length_c   1.000
_cell.angle_alpha   90.00
_cell.angle_beta   90.00
_cell.angle_gamma   90.00
#
_symmetry.space_group_name_H-M   'P 1'
#
loop_
_entity.id
_entity.type
_entity.pdbx_description
1 polymer ?
#
loop_
_entity_poly.entity_id
_entity_poly.type
_entity_poly.pdbx_seq_one_letter_code
_entity_poly.pdbx_strand_id
1 'polypeptide(L)'
;MTSRHGRRLVGAVAAVLAFVLAVSSPAVAASAPSNWWFDAFGVAQVQAAGIDGAGVKIAVIDGQINPDIPVFDGTHLHVDDQPLCAGGTVRSTKATDAVVHGSDVTALLIGNGTGQGKVRGMVPGADLTFYGWGMDITDCDFYAADSSKLSPLGVGLKRAAADGAQVISMSFGVDDFDITDADVDMVAQLIAEGVVLVAAPPNTLDGASFPSGLNGVVAVNAFDENGDLERTQDAAKKPNVWPEVTVVAPGVGFPSVDWAHGGWITGSSLATPLVAGIIAAAAQKYPEATGNQLIQSLIRNTGTKDHDLARDTTSGFGYGPASLRHILAVDPAGYPDENPLMDKSSGTPTVEQVQAAAGGSTPSPTPSPSVTAKSTTPPAAASPASSAGVGVIVAVVVGILVMLAAVIVIVVVASRRRRTGSAS
;
A
#
# COMPACT_ATOMS: atom_id res chain seq x y z
N MET A 1 73.32 37.64 39.15
CA MET A 1 72.03 37.41 39.84
C MET A 1 70.90 37.79 38.86
N THR A 2 70.45 36.91 38.04
CA THR A 2 69.37 37.14 37.10
C THR A 2 68.42 35.97 37.06
N SER A 3 67.18 36.29 37.17
CA SER A 3 65.97 35.56 37.44
C SER A 3 65.65 34.44 36.46
N ARG A 4 65.36 33.24 37.00
CA ARG A 4 64.74 32.11 36.35
C ARG A 4 63.24 32.11 36.70
N HIS A 5 62.38 32.80 35.95
CA HIS A 5 60.94 32.65 36.11
C HIS A 5 60.24 32.96 34.77
N GLY A 6 60.36 32.09 33.79
CA GLY A 6 59.73 32.37 32.50
C GLY A 6 59.44 31.13 31.58
N ARG A 7 59.31 29.92 32.16
CA ARG A 7 59.22 28.72 31.31
C ARG A 7 58.19 27.68 31.74
N ARG A 8 57.20 28.08 32.52
CA ARG A 8 56.14 27.09 32.95
C ARG A 8 54.70 27.44 32.56
N LEU A 9 54.44 28.41 31.71
CA LEU A 9 53.07 28.83 31.33
C LEU A 9 52.68 28.52 29.89
N VAL A 10 53.54 27.90 29.09
CA VAL A 10 53.24 27.57 27.67
C VAL A 10 52.79 26.12 27.48
N GLY A 11 52.95 25.25 28.52
CA GLY A 11 52.61 23.82 28.41
C GLY A 11 51.15 23.45 28.73
N ALA A 12 50.35 24.37 29.28
CA ALA A 12 49.01 24.03 29.76
C ALA A 12 47.86 24.40 28.74
N VAL A 13 48.15 25.21 27.71
CA VAL A 13 47.13 25.64 26.74
C VAL A 13 47.06 24.70 25.53
N ALA A 14 48.11 23.93 25.24
CA ALA A 14 48.12 22.98 24.12
C ALA A 14 47.39 21.66 24.40
N ALA A 15 47.13 21.30 25.65
CA ALA A 15 46.46 20.04 26.03
C ALA A 15 44.92 20.15 26.04
N VAL A 16 44.34 21.35 26.05
CA VAL A 16 42.86 21.55 26.07
C VAL A 16 42.27 21.65 24.66
N LEU A 17 43.07 22.02 23.63
CA LEU A 17 42.59 22.08 22.26
C LEU A 17 42.55 20.73 21.53
N ALA A 18 43.21 19.69 22.05
CA ALA A 18 43.19 18.35 21.40
C ALA A 18 42.02 17.46 21.79
N PHE A 19 41.19 17.87 22.77
CA PHE A 19 40.07 17.03 23.27
C PHE A 19 38.66 17.43 22.73
N VAL A 20 38.59 18.43 21.84
CA VAL A 20 37.29 18.95 21.31
C VAL A 20 36.98 18.44 19.91
N LEU A 21 37.86 17.67 19.27
CA LEU A 21 37.67 17.23 17.85
C LEU A 21 37.37 15.74 17.67
N ALA A 22 36.96 15.02 18.71
CA ALA A 22 36.58 13.61 18.59
C ALA A 22 35.15 13.32 19.09
N VAL A 23 34.22 14.22 18.89
CA VAL A 23 32.80 13.84 18.81
C VAL A 23 32.54 13.54 17.36
N SER A 24 33.02 12.40 16.88
CA SER A 24 32.48 11.78 15.70
C SER A 24 30.99 11.51 15.99
N SER A 25 30.10 12.28 15.41
CA SER A 25 28.69 11.90 15.33
C SER A 25 28.67 10.45 14.87
N PRO A 26 27.97 9.54 15.55
CA PRO A 26 27.78 8.22 15.00
C PRO A 26 27.15 8.44 13.62
N ALA A 27 27.83 8.01 12.56
CA ALA A 27 27.19 7.83 11.28
C ALA A 27 26.00 6.92 11.59
N VAL A 28 24.79 7.41 11.41
CA VAL A 28 23.59 6.56 11.40
C VAL A 28 23.89 5.59 10.29
N ALA A 29 24.27 4.37 10.63
CA ALA A 29 24.40 3.29 9.67
C ALA A 29 23.02 3.18 9.02
N ALA A 30 22.96 3.36 7.70
CA ALA A 30 21.75 3.08 6.97
C ALA A 30 21.32 1.66 7.38
N SER A 31 20.10 1.54 7.87
CA SER A 31 19.56 0.25 8.30
C SER A 31 19.73 -0.72 7.15
N ALA A 32 20.20 -1.94 7.43
CA ALA A 32 20.30 -2.96 6.39
C ALA A 32 18.90 -3.23 5.82
N PRO A 33 18.78 -3.62 4.51
CA PRO A 33 17.48 -3.98 3.92
C PRO A 33 16.77 -4.98 4.81
N SER A 34 15.53 -4.68 5.16
CA SER A 34 14.75 -5.56 6.00
C SER A 34 13.34 -5.71 5.44
N ASN A 35 12.74 -6.87 5.63
CA ASN A 35 11.33 -7.08 5.38
C ASN A 35 10.49 -6.44 6.51
N TRP A 36 10.80 -5.19 6.90
CA TRP A 36 10.20 -4.48 8.03
C TRP A 36 8.67 -4.45 7.97
N TRP A 37 8.13 -4.36 6.76
CA TRP A 37 6.69 -4.38 6.50
C TRP A 37 6.02 -5.68 7.00
N PHE A 38 6.73 -6.81 6.91
CA PHE A 38 6.21 -8.12 7.30
C PHE A 38 5.86 -8.15 8.80
N ASP A 39 6.73 -7.56 9.61
CA ASP A 39 6.51 -7.43 11.06
C ASP A 39 5.51 -6.32 11.36
N ALA A 40 5.59 -5.18 10.67
CA ALA A 40 4.67 -4.04 10.84
C ALA A 40 3.20 -4.43 10.60
N PHE A 41 2.93 -5.23 9.58
CA PHE A 41 1.59 -5.77 9.32
C PHE A 41 1.20 -6.95 10.23
N GLY A 42 2.15 -7.55 10.94
CA GLY A 42 1.92 -8.74 11.75
C GLY A 42 1.58 -9.97 10.90
N VAL A 43 2.19 -10.09 9.70
CA VAL A 43 1.88 -11.13 8.72
C VAL A 43 2.09 -12.53 9.29
N ALA A 44 3.18 -12.75 10.06
CA ALA A 44 3.45 -14.04 10.66
C ALA A 44 2.31 -14.53 11.55
N GLN A 45 1.69 -13.63 12.33
CA GLN A 45 0.56 -13.99 13.22
C GLN A 45 -0.69 -14.34 12.41
N VAL A 46 -0.95 -13.63 11.32
CA VAL A 46 -2.09 -13.88 10.44
C VAL A 46 -1.93 -15.22 9.72
N GLN A 47 -0.75 -15.50 9.17
CA GLN A 47 -0.42 -16.78 8.54
C GLN A 47 -0.49 -17.95 9.54
N ALA A 48 0.01 -17.77 10.77
CA ALA A 48 -0.09 -18.77 11.83
C ALA A 48 -1.55 -19.06 12.27
N ALA A 49 -2.45 -18.12 12.03
CA ALA A 49 -3.90 -18.32 12.23
C ALA A 49 -4.59 -19.01 11.02
N GLY A 50 -3.83 -19.45 10.00
CA GLY A 50 -4.34 -20.13 8.81
C GLY A 50 -4.86 -19.19 7.72
N ILE A 51 -4.56 -17.89 7.80
CA ILE A 51 -4.93 -16.92 6.77
C ILE A 51 -3.66 -16.59 5.97
N ASP A 52 -3.46 -17.31 4.89
CA ASP A 52 -2.27 -17.28 4.03
C ASP A 52 -2.61 -17.14 2.53
N GLY A 53 -3.87 -16.87 2.20
CA GLY A 53 -4.38 -16.75 0.84
C GLY A 53 -4.88 -18.05 0.22
N ALA A 54 -4.86 -19.16 0.93
CA ALA A 54 -5.31 -20.45 0.38
C ALA A 54 -6.73 -20.38 -0.21
N GLY A 55 -6.88 -20.89 -1.45
CA GLY A 55 -8.14 -20.86 -2.18
C GLY A 55 -8.47 -19.52 -2.88
N VAL A 56 -7.59 -18.52 -2.76
CA VAL A 56 -7.74 -17.25 -3.47
C VAL A 56 -6.86 -17.23 -4.71
N LYS A 57 -7.43 -16.85 -5.85
CA LYS A 57 -6.72 -16.70 -7.12
C LYS A 57 -6.30 -15.25 -7.32
N ILE A 58 -5.01 -15.03 -7.52
CA ILE A 58 -4.41 -13.71 -7.76
C ILE A 58 -3.77 -13.70 -9.15
N ALA A 59 -4.01 -12.65 -9.91
CA ALA A 59 -3.24 -12.36 -11.12
C ALA A 59 -2.22 -11.25 -10.83
N VAL A 60 -1.02 -11.40 -11.36
CA VAL A 60 -0.02 -10.33 -11.47
C VAL A 60 0.17 -10.03 -12.94
N ILE A 61 0.01 -8.75 -13.34
CA ILE A 61 0.35 -8.29 -14.68
C ILE A 61 1.59 -7.39 -14.54
N ASP A 62 2.71 -7.80 -15.18
CA ASP A 62 3.99 -7.09 -15.06
C ASP A 62 4.91 -7.39 -16.27
N GLY A 63 6.18 -7.01 -16.20
CA GLY A 63 7.17 -7.16 -17.27
C GLY A 63 7.44 -8.61 -17.67
N GLN A 64 8.38 -9.20 -16.99
CA GLN A 64 8.86 -10.57 -17.15
C GLN A 64 9.09 -11.19 -15.78
N ILE A 65 9.30 -12.49 -15.70
CA ILE A 65 9.57 -13.18 -14.43
C ILE A 65 10.65 -14.25 -14.59
N ASN A 66 11.45 -14.49 -13.52
CA ASN A 66 12.24 -15.69 -13.36
C ASN A 66 11.56 -16.63 -12.34
N PRO A 67 10.77 -17.60 -12.76
CA PRO A 67 10.09 -18.51 -11.85
C PRO A 67 11.02 -19.55 -11.18
N ASP A 68 12.26 -19.68 -11.66
CA ASP A 68 13.21 -20.71 -11.23
C ASP A 68 14.11 -20.25 -10.07
N ILE A 69 13.88 -19.04 -9.50
CA ILE A 69 14.64 -18.57 -8.33
C ILE A 69 14.07 -19.17 -7.03
N PRO A 70 14.93 -19.44 -6.01
CA PRO A 70 14.55 -20.19 -4.82
C PRO A 70 13.37 -19.62 -4.03
N VAL A 71 13.09 -18.32 -4.13
CA VAL A 71 11.96 -17.66 -3.44
C VAL A 71 10.60 -18.23 -3.89
N PHE A 72 10.52 -18.87 -5.05
CA PHE A 72 9.29 -19.47 -5.58
C PHE A 72 9.22 -20.99 -5.39
N ASP A 73 10.26 -21.65 -4.84
CA ASP A 73 10.25 -23.09 -4.61
C ASP A 73 9.08 -23.49 -3.69
N GLY A 74 8.22 -24.38 -4.18
CA GLY A 74 7.08 -24.90 -3.43
C GLY A 74 5.90 -23.92 -3.28
N THR A 75 5.90 -22.78 -3.98
CA THR A 75 4.76 -21.86 -4.07
C THR A 75 3.79 -22.31 -5.17
N HIS A 76 2.56 -21.75 -5.16
CA HIS A 76 1.56 -22.00 -6.19
C HIS A 76 1.67 -20.95 -7.32
N LEU A 77 2.88 -20.75 -7.85
CA LEU A 77 3.14 -19.87 -8.98
C LEU A 77 2.84 -20.56 -10.30
N HIS A 78 1.96 -19.95 -11.08
CA HIS A 78 1.72 -20.26 -12.49
C HIS A 78 2.21 -19.09 -13.34
N VAL A 79 2.71 -19.37 -14.54
CA VAL A 79 3.12 -18.32 -15.49
C VAL A 79 2.41 -18.60 -16.82
N ASP A 80 1.63 -17.62 -17.29
CA ASP A 80 1.10 -17.64 -18.66
C ASP A 80 2.25 -17.34 -19.63
N ASP A 81 2.67 -18.36 -20.39
CA ASP A 81 3.81 -18.25 -21.31
C ASP A 81 3.51 -17.43 -22.58
N GLN A 82 2.26 -16.98 -22.76
CA GLN A 82 1.86 -16.15 -23.90
C GLN A 82 2.09 -14.67 -23.55
N PRO A 83 3.11 -14.01 -24.13
CA PRO A 83 3.36 -12.60 -23.85
C PRO A 83 2.17 -11.74 -24.30
N LEU A 84 1.93 -10.67 -23.54
CA LEU A 84 0.89 -9.70 -23.85
C LEU A 84 1.32 -8.79 -25.00
N CYS A 85 2.63 -8.52 -25.12
CA CYS A 85 3.20 -7.72 -26.20
C CYS A 85 3.82 -8.61 -27.30
N ALA A 86 3.63 -8.24 -28.54
CA ALA A 86 4.12 -9.02 -29.68
C ALA A 86 5.66 -9.14 -29.65
N GLY A 87 6.14 -10.37 -29.86
CA GLY A 87 7.58 -10.65 -29.91
C GLY A 87 8.30 -10.77 -28.57
N GLY A 88 7.58 -10.63 -27.47
CA GLY A 88 8.13 -10.79 -26.11
C GLY A 88 8.30 -12.25 -25.69
N THR A 89 8.93 -12.44 -24.51
CA THR A 89 9.03 -13.72 -23.80
C THR A 89 8.77 -13.49 -22.32
N VAL A 90 7.82 -14.19 -21.72
CA VAL A 90 7.40 -13.95 -20.32
C VAL A 90 8.47 -14.40 -19.33
N ARG A 91 9.07 -15.58 -19.55
CA ARG A 91 10.10 -16.15 -18.66
C ARG A 91 11.50 -15.75 -19.12
N SER A 92 12.33 -15.33 -18.16
CA SER A 92 13.74 -15.08 -18.43
C SER A 92 14.59 -15.35 -17.19
N THR A 93 15.76 -15.93 -17.37
CA THR A 93 16.77 -16.11 -16.30
C THR A 93 17.80 -14.98 -16.26
N LYS A 94 17.72 -14.02 -17.19
CA LYS A 94 18.58 -12.83 -17.17
C LYS A 94 18.02 -11.82 -16.17
N ALA A 95 18.85 -11.33 -15.27
CA ALA A 95 18.47 -10.30 -14.30
C ALA A 95 18.44 -8.91 -14.97
N THR A 96 17.45 -8.69 -15.85
CA THR A 96 17.12 -7.36 -16.37
C THR A 96 16.13 -6.69 -15.42
N ASP A 97 16.01 -5.35 -15.50
CA ASP A 97 15.10 -4.60 -14.64
C ASP A 97 13.66 -5.15 -14.71
N ALA A 98 13.15 -5.44 -15.91
CA ALA A 98 11.81 -5.98 -16.10
C ALA A 98 11.62 -7.37 -15.47
N VAL A 99 12.65 -8.25 -15.53
CA VAL A 99 12.58 -9.61 -14.95
C VAL A 99 12.71 -9.57 -13.43
N VAL A 100 13.61 -8.73 -12.92
CA VAL A 100 13.80 -8.54 -11.48
C VAL A 100 12.55 -7.92 -10.86
N HIS A 101 12.01 -6.87 -11.47
CA HIS A 101 10.81 -6.19 -10.98
C HIS A 101 9.59 -7.14 -10.90
N GLY A 102 9.27 -7.86 -11.98
CA GLY A 102 8.16 -8.82 -11.94
C GLY A 102 8.38 -9.96 -10.93
N SER A 103 9.65 -10.38 -10.72
CA SER A 103 9.97 -11.36 -9.68
C SER A 103 9.83 -10.77 -8.27
N ASP A 104 10.25 -9.52 -8.03
CA ASP A 104 10.13 -8.84 -6.74
C ASP A 104 8.66 -8.67 -6.32
N VAL A 105 7.81 -8.14 -7.22
CA VAL A 105 6.39 -7.90 -6.91
C VAL A 105 5.62 -9.21 -6.70
N THR A 106 5.99 -10.27 -7.41
CA THR A 106 5.42 -11.61 -7.22
C THR A 106 5.87 -12.22 -5.89
N ALA A 107 7.15 -12.06 -5.52
CA ALA A 107 7.67 -12.56 -4.26
C ALA A 107 7.03 -11.87 -3.03
N LEU A 108 6.64 -10.59 -3.13
CA LEU A 108 5.91 -9.90 -2.07
C LEU A 108 4.51 -10.48 -1.81
N LEU A 109 3.93 -11.19 -2.79
CA LEU A 109 2.67 -11.92 -2.62
C LEU A 109 2.89 -13.33 -2.07
N ILE A 110 3.76 -14.14 -2.69
CA ILE A 110 3.84 -15.58 -2.42
C ILE A 110 5.23 -16.10 -2.04
N GLY A 111 6.24 -15.24 -1.90
CA GLY A 111 7.60 -15.66 -1.62
C GLY A 111 7.76 -16.52 -0.36
N ASN A 112 8.58 -17.55 -0.41
CA ASN A 112 8.81 -18.53 0.67
C ASN A 112 9.87 -18.11 1.70
N GLY A 113 10.52 -16.95 1.53
CA GLY A 113 11.56 -16.44 2.43
C GLY A 113 12.96 -16.99 2.18
N THR A 114 13.18 -17.68 1.07
CA THR A 114 14.51 -18.22 0.67
C THR A 114 15.12 -17.40 -0.45
N GLY A 115 16.34 -17.76 -0.86
CA GLY A 115 17.04 -17.07 -1.94
C GLY A 115 17.53 -15.66 -1.57
N GLN A 116 17.83 -14.88 -2.62
CA GLN A 116 18.25 -13.48 -2.46
C GLN A 116 17.11 -12.63 -1.88
N GLY A 117 17.44 -11.67 -1.03
CA GLY A 117 16.46 -10.81 -0.38
C GLY A 117 15.62 -11.48 0.72
N LYS A 118 15.53 -12.81 0.73
CA LYS A 118 14.74 -13.60 1.69
C LYS A 118 13.32 -13.08 1.86
N VAL A 119 12.70 -12.70 0.74
CA VAL A 119 11.37 -12.10 0.71
C VAL A 119 10.32 -13.13 1.10
N ARG A 120 9.52 -12.81 2.12
CA ARG A 120 8.37 -13.61 2.56
C ARG A 120 7.10 -12.97 2.03
N GLY A 121 6.27 -13.75 1.37
CA GLY A 121 5.02 -13.26 0.78
C GLY A 121 3.93 -12.95 1.82
N MET A 122 3.03 -12.06 1.46
CA MET A 122 1.85 -11.71 2.26
C MET A 122 0.89 -12.90 2.37
N VAL A 123 0.69 -13.62 1.26
CA VAL A 123 -0.29 -14.70 1.09
C VAL A 123 0.32 -15.91 0.36
N PRO A 124 1.29 -16.62 0.98
CA PRO A 124 2.06 -17.67 0.33
C PRO A 124 1.24 -18.90 -0.10
N GLY A 125 0.04 -19.06 0.41
CA GLY A 125 -0.89 -20.14 0.03
C GLY A 125 -1.84 -19.79 -1.12
N ALA A 126 -1.77 -18.57 -1.69
CA ALA A 126 -2.62 -18.18 -2.81
C ALA A 126 -2.19 -18.85 -4.12
N ASP A 127 -3.17 -19.14 -5.00
CA ASP A 127 -2.93 -19.54 -6.38
C ASP A 127 -2.65 -18.31 -7.22
N LEU A 128 -1.38 -18.11 -7.62
CA LEU A 128 -0.97 -16.91 -8.36
C LEU A 128 -0.62 -17.24 -9.81
N THR A 129 -1.22 -16.50 -10.75
CA THR A 129 -0.85 -16.53 -12.16
C THR A 129 -0.18 -15.22 -12.58
N PHE A 130 1.01 -15.32 -13.16
CA PHE A 130 1.75 -14.18 -13.71
C PHE A 130 1.48 -14.05 -15.21
N TYR A 131 1.08 -12.85 -15.65
CA TYR A 131 0.86 -12.46 -17.05
C TYR A 131 1.90 -11.40 -17.40
N GLY A 132 2.81 -11.74 -18.32
CA GLY A 132 3.93 -10.86 -18.65
C GLY A 132 3.71 -10.07 -19.94
N TRP A 133 4.15 -8.80 -19.96
CA TRP A 133 4.37 -8.08 -21.22
C TRP A 133 5.33 -8.86 -22.11
N GLY A 134 6.28 -9.54 -21.51
CA GLY A 134 7.32 -10.30 -22.20
C GLY A 134 8.51 -9.45 -22.63
N MET A 135 8.53 -8.19 -22.24
CA MET A 135 9.57 -7.18 -22.48
C MET A 135 9.44 -6.05 -21.45
N ASP A 136 10.29 -5.03 -21.53
CA ASP A 136 10.10 -3.81 -20.76
C ASP A 136 8.79 -3.12 -21.21
N ILE A 137 8.10 -2.52 -20.25
CA ILE A 137 6.81 -1.86 -20.52
C ILE A 137 6.97 -0.71 -21.52
N THR A 138 8.13 -0.05 -21.54
CA THR A 138 8.44 1.04 -22.47
C THR A 138 8.66 0.58 -23.91
N ASP A 139 8.96 -0.71 -24.10
CA ASP A 139 9.17 -1.32 -25.42
C ASP A 139 7.89 -1.94 -25.99
N CYS A 140 6.82 -2.02 -25.19
CA CYS A 140 5.53 -2.60 -25.58
C CYS A 140 4.69 -1.56 -26.31
N ASP A 141 4.20 -1.93 -27.49
CA ASP A 141 3.20 -1.11 -28.18
C ASP A 141 1.83 -1.32 -27.55
N PHE A 142 1.46 -0.41 -26.66
CA PHE A 142 0.17 -0.40 -25.96
C PHE A 142 -0.97 0.17 -26.81
N TYR A 143 -0.64 0.82 -27.94
CA TYR A 143 -1.66 1.46 -28.77
C TYR A 143 -2.38 0.42 -29.62
N ALA A 144 -3.67 0.28 -29.41
CA ALA A 144 -4.51 -0.43 -30.36
C ALA A 144 -4.83 0.50 -31.55
N ALA A 145 -4.56 0.05 -32.75
CA ALA A 145 -4.90 0.81 -33.98
C ALA A 145 -6.43 1.03 -34.17
N ASP A 146 -7.24 0.43 -33.31
CA ASP A 146 -8.70 0.41 -33.34
C ASP A 146 -9.23 0.35 -31.90
N SER A 147 -9.93 1.38 -31.44
CA SER A 147 -10.46 1.49 -30.07
C SER A 147 -11.48 0.38 -29.72
N SER A 148 -12.01 -0.33 -30.73
CA SER A 148 -12.87 -1.50 -30.49
C SER A 148 -12.12 -2.76 -30.08
N LYS A 149 -10.79 -2.74 -30.04
CA LYS A 149 -9.93 -3.87 -29.67
C LYS A 149 -9.25 -3.64 -28.33
N LEU A 150 -9.08 -4.72 -27.60
CA LEU A 150 -8.31 -4.71 -26.37
C LEU A 150 -6.84 -4.36 -26.66
N SER A 151 -6.30 -3.49 -25.83
CA SER A 151 -4.84 -3.29 -25.71
C SER A 151 -4.16 -4.52 -25.11
N PRO A 152 -2.83 -4.59 -25.07
CA PRO A 152 -2.13 -5.64 -24.33
C PRO A 152 -2.58 -5.74 -22.86
N LEU A 153 -2.87 -4.62 -22.17
CA LEU A 153 -3.43 -4.65 -20.83
C LEU A 153 -4.82 -5.30 -20.81
N GLY A 154 -5.72 -4.86 -21.69
CA GLY A 154 -7.07 -5.43 -21.77
C GLY A 154 -7.04 -6.93 -22.08
N VAL A 155 -6.08 -7.40 -22.88
CA VAL A 155 -5.88 -8.85 -23.13
C VAL A 155 -5.44 -9.55 -21.82
N GLY A 156 -4.51 -8.97 -21.06
CA GLY A 156 -4.08 -9.50 -19.76
C GLY A 156 -5.23 -9.58 -18.75
N LEU A 157 -6.01 -8.51 -18.62
CA LEU A 157 -7.21 -8.45 -17.77
C LEU A 157 -8.23 -9.53 -18.15
N LYS A 158 -8.48 -9.69 -19.45
CA LYS A 158 -9.41 -10.72 -19.95
C LYS A 158 -8.94 -12.13 -19.63
N ARG A 159 -7.63 -12.44 -19.79
CA ARG A 159 -7.07 -13.75 -19.44
C ARG A 159 -7.16 -14.01 -17.94
N ALA A 160 -6.78 -13.02 -17.11
CA ALA A 160 -6.88 -13.12 -15.67
C ALA A 160 -8.31 -13.40 -15.21
N ALA A 161 -9.30 -12.73 -15.80
CA ALA A 161 -10.72 -12.97 -15.54
C ALA A 161 -11.13 -14.40 -15.92
N ALA A 162 -10.72 -14.86 -17.11
CA ALA A 162 -11.05 -16.21 -17.61
C ALA A 162 -10.48 -17.31 -16.72
N ASP A 163 -9.31 -17.08 -16.07
CA ASP A 163 -8.69 -17.99 -15.11
C ASP A 163 -9.30 -17.86 -13.71
N GLY A 164 -10.24 -16.93 -13.52
CA GLY A 164 -11.01 -16.72 -12.28
C GLY A 164 -10.26 -15.94 -11.23
N ALA A 165 -9.38 -15.02 -11.61
CA ALA A 165 -8.70 -14.13 -10.68
C ALA A 165 -9.71 -13.29 -9.89
N GLN A 166 -9.58 -13.29 -8.56
CA GLN A 166 -10.38 -12.46 -7.64
C GLN A 166 -9.71 -11.11 -7.36
N VAL A 167 -8.38 -11.08 -7.46
CA VAL A 167 -7.56 -9.88 -7.28
C VAL A 167 -6.53 -9.81 -8.40
N ILE A 168 -6.43 -8.65 -9.07
CA ILE A 168 -5.43 -8.40 -10.10
C ILE A 168 -4.49 -7.30 -9.62
N SER A 169 -3.20 -7.62 -9.48
CA SER A 169 -2.13 -6.70 -9.06
C SER A 169 -1.37 -6.19 -10.28
N MET A 170 -1.33 -4.87 -10.45
CA MET A 170 -0.72 -4.15 -11.56
C MET A 170 0.34 -3.19 -10.99
N SER A 171 1.57 -3.67 -10.85
CA SER A 171 2.65 -2.94 -10.18
C SER A 171 3.35 -1.93 -11.09
N PHE A 172 2.61 -1.26 -11.95
CA PHE A 172 3.10 -0.24 -12.87
C PHE A 172 2.14 0.95 -12.93
N GLY A 173 2.69 2.10 -13.27
CA GLY A 173 1.94 3.30 -13.60
C GLY A 173 2.61 3.97 -14.79
N VAL A 174 1.81 4.36 -15.78
CA VAL A 174 2.25 5.10 -16.96
C VAL A 174 1.49 6.42 -17.05
N ASP A 175 2.15 7.44 -17.58
CA ASP A 175 1.68 8.82 -17.62
C ASP A 175 1.02 9.20 -18.96
N ASP A 176 1.24 8.39 -20.01
CA ASP A 176 0.67 8.59 -21.34
C ASP A 176 0.19 7.24 -21.89
N PHE A 177 -1.10 7.00 -21.77
CA PHE A 177 -1.73 5.76 -22.22
C PHE A 177 -3.11 6.02 -22.80
N ASP A 178 -3.26 5.74 -24.09
CA ASP A 178 -4.57 5.76 -24.75
C ASP A 178 -5.34 4.47 -24.43
N ILE A 179 -6.20 4.54 -23.41
CA ILE A 179 -7.13 3.45 -23.12
C ILE A 179 -8.16 3.31 -24.22
N THR A 180 -8.39 2.10 -24.70
CA THR A 180 -9.39 1.83 -25.72
C THR A 180 -10.79 1.74 -25.12
N ASP A 181 -11.84 1.92 -25.95
CA ASP A 181 -13.22 1.69 -25.50
C ASP A 181 -13.41 0.24 -25.02
N ALA A 182 -12.76 -0.72 -25.69
CA ALA A 182 -12.82 -2.13 -25.31
C ALA A 182 -12.12 -2.40 -23.95
N ASP A 183 -11.05 -1.68 -23.61
CA ASP A 183 -10.39 -1.80 -22.30
C ASP A 183 -11.28 -1.22 -21.20
N VAL A 184 -11.94 -0.08 -21.44
CA VAL A 184 -12.92 0.51 -20.50
C VAL A 184 -14.06 -0.47 -20.23
N ASP A 185 -14.61 -1.09 -21.27
CA ASP A 185 -15.66 -2.09 -21.13
C ASP A 185 -15.16 -3.33 -20.36
N MET A 186 -13.91 -3.76 -20.60
CA MET A 186 -13.29 -4.86 -19.83
C MET A 186 -13.14 -4.52 -18.34
N VAL A 187 -12.66 -3.31 -18.01
CA VAL A 187 -12.56 -2.86 -16.61
C VAL A 187 -13.97 -2.78 -15.99
N ALA A 188 -14.97 -2.27 -16.71
CA ALA A 188 -16.34 -2.23 -16.23
C ALA A 188 -16.89 -3.63 -15.93
N GLN A 189 -16.60 -4.59 -16.81
CA GLN A 189 -16.99 -5.99 -16.63
C GLN A 189 -16.34 -6.59 -15.37
N LEU A 190 -15.03 -6.41 -15.17
CA LEU A 190 -14.31 -6.92 -14.00
C LEU A 190 -14.87 -6.36 -12.69
N ILE A 191 -15.17 -5.06 -12.65
CA ILE A 191 -15.81 -4.43 -11.48
C ILE A 191 -17.20 -5.05 -11.23
N ALA A 192 -17.99 -5.27 -12.28
CA ALA A 192 -19.32 -5.87 -12.20
C ALA A 192 -19.26 -7.33 -11.72
N GLU A 193 -18.22 -8.07 -12.08
CA GLU A 193 -17.94 -9.44 -11.64
C GLU A 193 -17.34 -9.51 -10.24
N GLY A 194 -17.04 -8.39 -9.60
CA GLY A 194 -16.47 -8.32 -8.27
C GLY A 194 -14.96 -8.59 -8.20
N VAL A 195 -14.26 -8.51 -9.33
CA VAL A 195 -12.79 -8.60 -9.35
C VAL A 195 -12.18 -7.31 -8.81
N VAL A 196 -11.25 -7.43 -7.87
CA VAL A 196 -10.57 -6.26 -7.30
C VAL A 196 -9.31 -5.94 -8.09
N LEU A 197 -9.28 -4.75 -8.70
CA LEU A 197 -8.13 -4.23 -9.44
C LEU A 197 -7.28 -3.35 -8.52
N VAL A 198 -5.98 -3.65 -8.42
CA VAL A 198 -5.03 -2.92 -7.56
C VAL A 198 -3.87 -2.45 -8.43
N ALA A 199 -3.55 -1.16 -8.42
CA ALA A 199 -2.52 -0.60 -9.30
C ALA A 199 -1.65 0.46 -8.61
N ALA A 200 -0.40 0.57 -9.07
CA ALA A 200 0.52 1.61 -8.67
C ALA A 200 0.29 2.90 -9.47
N PRO A 201 0.37 4.10 -8.87
CA PRO A 201 0.56 5.33 -9.63
C PRO A 201 1.98 5.40 -10.20
N PRO A 202 2.24 6.26 -11.20
CA PRO A 202 3.58 6.50 -11.72
C PRO A 202 4.56 7.01 -10.64
N ASN A 203 5.85 6.71 -10.82
CA ASN A 203 6.91 7.19 -9.92
C ASN A 203 7.42 8.61 -10.26
N THR A 204 6.80 9.25 -11.24
CA THR A 204 6.98 10.66 -11.63
C THR A 204 5.62 11.36 -11.52
N LEU A 205 5.61 12.69 -11.40
CA LEU A 205 4.38 13.48 -11.28
C LEU A 205 3.96 14.11 -12.61
N ASP A 206 4.39 13.56 -13.72
CA ASP A 206 4.07 14.05 -15.06
C ASP A 206 2.91 13.25 -15.65
N GLY A 207 1.95 13.91 -16.30
CA GLY A 207 0.86 13.27 -17.04
C GLY A 207 -0.28 12.74 -16.20
N ALA A 208 -0.89 11.65 -16.65
CA ALA A 208 -2.01 10.96 -16.03
C ALA A 208 -1.54 9.72 -15.25
N SER A 209 -2.34 9.29 -14.27
CA SER A 209 -2.07 8.08 -13.51
C SER A 209 -2.87 6.90 -14.08
N PHE A 210 -2.25 6.07 -14.94
CA PHE A 210 -2.89 4.89 -15.53
C PHE A 210 -2.15 3.60 -15.12
N PRO A 211 -2.83 2.48 -14.80
CA PRO A 211 -4.29 2.31 -14.70
C PRO A 211 -4.88 2.72 -13.34
N SER A 212 -4.06 3.17 -12.38
CA SER A 212 -4.50 3.50 -11.02
C SER A 212 -5.51 4.66 -10.95
N GLY A 213 -5.54 5.54 -11.96
CA GLY A 213 -6.50 6.63 -12.09
C GLY A 213 -7.87 6.22 -12.63
N LEU A 214 -8.07 4.98 -13.08
CA LEU A 214 -9.37 4.51 -13.54
C LEU A 214 -10.35 4.36 -12.37
N ASN A 215 -11.62 4.65 -12.64
CA ASN A 215 -12.70 4.36 -11.71
C ASN A 215 -12.69 2.87 -11.32
N GLY A 216 -12.97 2.59 -10.06
CA GLY A 216 -13.04 1.24 -9.52
C GLY A 216 -11.69 0.59 -9.18
N VAL A 217 -10.57 1.17 -9.60
CA VAL A 217 -9.23 0.64 -9.32
C VAL A 217 -8.70 1.14 -7.97
N VAL A 218 -8.17 0.25 -7.15
CA VAL A 218 -7.48 0.60 -5.89
C VAL A 218 -6.09 1.11 -6.23
N ALA A 219 -5.87 2.42 -6.13
CA ALA A 219 -4.57 3.06 -6.34
C ALA A 219 -3.74 3.01 -5.06
N VAL A 220 -2.53 2.47 -5.11
CA VAL A 220 -1.68 2.26 -3.94
C VAL A 220 -0.39 3.05 -4.05
N ASN A 221 -0.17 3.97 -3.12
CA ASN A 221 1.08 4.71 -3.01
C ASN A 221 1.98 4.11 -1.91
N ALA A 222 3.28 4.45 -1.93
CA ALA A 222 4.28 3.88 -1.04
C ALA A 222 4.70 4.83 0.08
N PHE A 223 5.02 4.27 1.25
CA PHE A 223 5.69 4.98 2.33
C PHE A 223 6.85 4.16 2.91
N ASP A 224 7.76 4.83 3.61
CA ASP A 224 8.92 4.24 4.28
C ASP A 224 8.60 3.78 5.73
N GLU A 225 9.60 3.23 6.41
CA GLU A 225 9.48 2.77 7.81
C GLU A 225 9.13 3.89 8.82
N ASN A 226 9.32 5.15 8.45
CA ASN A 226 8.97 6.32 9.28
C ASN A 226 7.57 6.85 8.98
N GLY A 227 6.90 6.33 7.94
CA GLY A 227 5.60 6.80 7.47
C GLY A 227 5.69 7.96 6.48
N ASP A 228 6.89 8.30 5.99
CA ASP A 228 7.07 9.32 4.96
C ASP A 228 6.77 8.73 3.57
N LEU A 229 6.02 9.49 2.74
CA LEU A 229 5.75 9.08 1.37
C LEU A 229 7.04 8.88 0.57
N GLU A 230 6.99 7.88 -0.31
CA GLU A 230 7.98 7.71 -1.37
C GLU A 230 8.22 9.04 -2.09
N ARG A 231 9.46 9.24 -2.50
CA ARG A 231 9.83 10.42 -3.30
C ARG A 231 9.92 10.07 -4.76
N THR A 232 9.50 11.02 -5.62
CA THR A 232 9.63 10.88 -7.08
C THR A 232 11.04 10.48 -7.49
N GLN A 233 11.15 9.69 -8.54
CA GLN A 233 12.45 9.19 -9.01
C GLN A 233 13.22 10.24 -9.82
N ASP A 234 12.58 11.34 -10.19
CA ASP A 234 13.22 12.48 -10.86
C ASP A 234 14.21 13.24 -9.95
N ALA A 235 14.91 14.24 -10.53
CA ALA A 235 15.88 15.03 -9.79
C ALA A 235 15.26 15.89 -8.67
N ALA A 236 13.96 16.15 -8.71
CA ALA A 236 13.28 17.00 -7.73
C ALA A 236 13.01 16.30 -6.41
N LYS A 237 12.96 14.94 -6.40
CA LYS A 237 12.75 14.11 -5.20
C LYS A 237 11.60 14.62 -4.31
N LYS A 238 10.50 15.03 -4.92
CA LYS A 238 9.29 15.48 -4.22
C LYS A 238 8.55 14.27 -3.63
N PRO A 239 7.72 14.45 -2.59
CA PRO A 239 6.77 13.41 -2.21
C PRO A 239 5.91 13.01 -3.42
N ASN A 240 5.74 11.70 -3.64
CA ASN A 240 4.94 11.18 -4.75
C ASN A 240 3.44 11.30 -4.41
N VAL A 241 2.80 12.39 -4.82
CA VAL A 241 1.42 12.74 -4.46
C VAL A 241 0.53 12.66 -5.68
N TRP A 242 -0.43 11.73 -5.66
CA TRP A 242 -1.46 11.58 -6.70
C TRP A 242 -2.86 11.70 -6.07
N PRO A 243 -3.76 12.50 -6.63
CA PRO A 243 -5.12 12.68 -6.09
C PRO A 243 -5.98 11.41 -6.18
N GLU A 244 -5.64 10.49 -7.07
CA GLU A 244 -6.34 9.22 -7.29
C GLU A 244 -5.99 8.15 -6.24
N VAL A 245 -4.97 8.37 -5.41
CA VAL A 245 -4.55 7.40 -4.39
C VAL A 245 -5.72 7.00 -3.49
N THR A 246 -5.89 5.69 -3.37
CA THR A 246 -6.91 5.10 -2.48
C THR A 246 -6.32 4.87 -1.09
N VAL A 247 -5.20 4.16 -1.01
CA VAL A 247 -4.51 3.87 0.26
C VAL A 247 -3.00 3.92 0.06
N VAL A 248 -2.27 3.97 1.17
CA VAL A 248 -0.82 3.82 1.16
C VAL A 248 -0.41 2.53 1.86
N ALA A 249 0.72 1.95 1.44
CA ALA A 249 1.32 0.79 2.08
C ALA A 249 2.86 0.92 2.08
N PRO A 250 3.60 0.13 2.89
CA PRO A 250 5.06 0.05 2.78
C PRO A 250 5.51 -0.25 1.35
N GLY A 251 6.57 0.44 0.88
CA GLY A 251 7.11 0.25 -0.47
C GLY A 251 8.50 0.84 -0.65
N VAL A 252 9.15 1.29 0.43
CA VAL A 252 10.44 1.97 0.36
C VAL A 252 11.52 1.15 1.07
N GLY A 253 12.65 0.92 0.40
CA GLY A 253 13.83 0.30 0.98
C GLY A 253 13.69 -1.21 1.22
N PHE A 254 13.05 -1.93 0.31
CA PHE A 254 12.87 -3.38 0.40
C PHE A 254 14.06 -4.14 -0.16
N PRO A 255 14.40 -5.32 0.39
CA PRO A 255 15.38 -6.19 -0.25
C PRO A 255 14.83 -6.75 -1.55
N SER A 256 15.64 -6.71 -2.62
CA SER A 256 15.31 -7.29 -3.92
C SER A 256 15.66 -8.77 -4.00
N VAL A 257 14.87 -9.54 -4.75
CA VAL A 257 15.18 -10.91 -5.12
C VAL A 257 16.19 -11.02 -6.27
N ASP A 258 16.78 -9.90 -6.71
CA ASP A 258 17.79 -9.88 -7.78
C ASP A 258 18.92 -10.88 -7.49
N TRP A 259 18.86 -12.00 -8.15
CA TRP A 259 19.80 -13.13 -7.97
C TRP A 259 21.20 -12.87 -8.51
N ALA A 260 21.38 -11.84 -9.32
CA ALA A 260 22.67 -11.46 -9.88
C ALA A 260 23.39 -10.38 -9.06
N HIS A 261 22.67 -9.38 -8.55
CA HIS A 261 23.29 -8.21 -7.94
C HIS A 261 22.82 -7.98 -6.50
N GLY A 262 21.67 -8.53 -6.12
CA GLY A 262 21.02 -8.18 -4.84
C GLY A 262 20.58 -6.71 -4.83
N GLY A 263 20.51 -6.12 -3.65
CA GLY A 263 20.24 -4.70 -3.51
C GLY A 263 18.89 -4.38 -2.88
N TRP A 264 18.45 -3.15 -3.10
CA TRP A 264 17.25 -2.57 -2.53
C TRP A 264 16.39 -1.99 -3.64
N ILE A 265 15.10 -2.09 -3.43
CA ILE A 265 14.12 -1.52 -4.35
C ILE A 265 13.16 -0.60 -3.58
N THR A 266 12.63 0.36 -4.30
CA THR A 266 11.67 1.35 -3.78
C THR A 266 10.69 1.69 -4.88
N GLY A 267 9.41 1.72 -4.54
CA GLY A 267 8.36 2.08 -5.49
C GLY A 267 6.96 1.83 -4.94
N SER A 268 6.00 2.61 -5.43
CA SER A 268 4.58 2.30 -5.29
C SER A 268 4.25 0.92 -5.86
N SER A 269 5.05 0.45 -6.82
CA SER A 269 4.97 -0.90 -7.37
C SER A 269 5.17 -2.02 -6.34
N LEU A 270 5.87 -1.76 -5.21
CA LEU A 270 6.05 -2.73 -4.12
C LEU A 270 4.92 -2.68 -3.10
N ALA A 271 4.32 -1.51 -2.91
CA ALA A 271 3.15 -1.33 -2.05
C ALA A 271 1.90 -1.99 -2.62
N THR A 272 1.78 -2.01 -3.95
CA THR A 272 0.64 -2.58 -4.69
C THR A 272 0.40 -4.06 -4.39
N PRO A 273 1.38 -4.98 -4.50
CA PRO A 273 1.17 -6.39 -4.16
C PRO A 273 0.89 -6.61 -2.67
N LEU A 274 1.39 -5.76 -1.77
CA LEU A 274 1.05 -5.87 -0.35
C LEU A 274 -0.44 -5.60 -0.12
N VAL A 275 -1.01 -4.58 -0.78
CA VAL A 275 -2.46 -4.28 -0.68
C VAL A 275 -3.27 -5.37 -1.37
N ALA A 276 -2.84 -5.88 -2.53
CA ALA A 276 -3.48 -7.03 -3.18
C ALA A 276 -3.49 -8.25 -2.26
N GLY A 277 -2.39 -8.52 -1.55
CA GLY A 277 -2.30 -9.58 -0.56
C GLY A 277 -3.18 -9.36 0.68
N ILE A 278 -3.32 -8.12 1.16
CA ILE A 278 -4.26 -7.76 2.24
C ILE A 278 -5.71 -8.07 1.83
N ILE A 279 -6.09 -7.72 0.60
CA ILE A 279 -7.40 -8.00 0.05
C ILE A 279 -7.61 -9.51 -0.11
N ALA A 280 -6.62 -10.24 -0.61
CA ALA A 280 -6.67 -11.69 -0.76
C ALA A 280 -6.81 -12.40 0.61
N ALA A 281 -6.09 -11.95 1.64
CA ALA A 281 -6.25 -12.47 2.99
C ALA A 281 -7.67 -12.23 3.54
N ALA A 282 -8.27 -11.08 3.23
CA ALA A 282 -9.66 -10.78 3.59
C ALA A 282 -10.66 -11.65 2.80
N ALA A 283 -10.42 -11.87 1.49
CA ALA A 283 -11.23 -12.75 0.66
C ALA A 283 -11.20 -14.20 1.17
N GLN A 284 -10.04 -14.72 1.57
CA GLN A 284 -9.95 -16.04 2.20
C GLN A 284 -10.78 -16.12 3.49
N LYS A 285 -10.67 -15.09 4.34
CA LYS A 285 -11.38 -15.07 5.62
C LYS A 285 -12.88 -14.90 5.48
N TYR A 286 -13.32 -14.15 4.49
CA TYR A 286 -14.72 -13.79 4.23
C TYR A 286 -15.11 -14.15 2.80
N PRO A 287 -15.23 -15.45 2.47
CA PRO A 287 -15.40 -15.92 1.10
C PRO A 287 -16.72 -15.49 0.44
N GLU A 288 -17.71 -15.07 1.23
CA GLU A 288 -18.99 -14.57 0.73
C GLU A 288 -18.98 -13.05 0.44
N ALA A 289 -17.90 -12.34 0.84
CA ALA A 289 -17.78 -10.91 0.58
C ALA A 289 -17.49 -10.66 -0.90
N THR A 290 -18.21 -9.71 -1.49
CA THR A 290 -17.94 -9.26 -2.86
C THR A 290 -16.65 -8.41 -2.94
N GLY A 291 -16.08 -8.27 -4.12
CA GLY A 291 -14.93 -7.37 -4.32
C GLY A 291 -15.22 -5.93 -3.89
N ASN A 292 -16.43 -5.43 -4.14
CA ASN A 292 -16.84 -4.11 -3.70
C ASN A 292 -16.84 -3.99 -2.17
N GLN A 293 -17.37 -4.99 -1.47
CA GLN A 293 -17.37 -5.05 0.00
C GLN A 293 -15.95 -5.16 0.57
N LEU A 294 -15.05 -5.88 -0.11
CA LEU A 294 -13.63 -5.92 0.26
C LEU A 294 -12.95 -4.55 0.10
N ILE A 295 -13.24 -3.81 -0.98
CA ILE A 295 -12.76 -2.43 -1.18
C ILE A 295 -13.33 -1.50 -0.12
N GLN A 296 -14.63 -1.57 0.17
CA GLN A 296 -15.27 -0.82 1.26
C GLN A 296 -14.57 -1.10 2.60
N SER A 297 -14.31 -2.37 2.89
CA SER A 297 -13.62 -2.78 4.12
C SER A 297 -12.19 -2.24 4.17
N LEU A 298 -11.44 -2.29 3.06
CA LEU A 298 -10.09 -1.77 2.97
C LEU A 298 -10.02 -0.29 3.35
N ILE A 299 -10.88 0.55 2.78
CA ILE A 299 -10.83 2.00 2.97
C ILE A 299 -11.43 2.47 4.30
N ARG A 300 -12.37 1.70 4.88
CA ARG A 300 -12.98 1.98 6.19
C ARG A 300 -12.14 1.51 7.36
N ASN A 301 -11.20 0.60 7.12
CA ASN A 301 -10.39 -0.04 8.16
C ASN A 301 -8.89 0.29 8.02
N THR A 302 -8.54 1.55 7.69
CA THR A 302 -7.14 2.01 7.58
C THR A 302 -6.55 2.31 8.97
N GLY A 303 -6.39 3.55 9.39
CA GLY A 303 -5.79 3.92 10.67
C GLY A 303 -6.52 3.40 11.91
N THR A 304 -7.86 3.31 11.88
CA THR A 304 -8.73 2.69 12.89
C THR A 304 -9.75 1.79 12.22
N LYS A 305 -10.33 0.84 12.98
CA LYS A 305 -11.38 -0.02 12.44
C LYS A 305 -12.68 0.74 12.28
N ASP A 306 -13.37 0.50 11.16
CA ASP A 306 -14.73 0.94 10.88
C ASP A 306 -14.97 2.43 11.16
N HIS A 307 -14.23 3.26 10.47
CA HIS A 307 -14.32 4.71 10.55
C HIS A 307 -15.06 5.30 9.34
N ASP A 308 -15.51 6.55 9.46
CA ASP A 308 -16.11 7.31 8.36
C ASP A 308 -15.11 7.52 7.21
N LEU A 309 -15.64 7.53 5.99
CA LEU A 309 -14.83 7.73 4.80
C LEU A 309 -14.43 9.20 4.64
N ALA A 310 -13.13 9.45 4.58
CA ALA A 310 -12.55 10.75 4.27
C ALA A 310 -11.29 10.54 3.42
N ARG A 311 -11.43 10.70 2.08
CA ARG A 311 -10.30 10.61 1.16
C ARG A 311 -9.53 11.92 1.11
N ASP A 312 -8.25 11.90 1.44
CA ASP A 312 -7.34 13.03 1.25
C ASP A 312 -6.69 12.93 -0.13
N THR A 313 -7.12 13.82 -1.03
CA THR A 313 -6.62 13.90 -2.42
C THR A 313 -5.38 14.81 -2.55
N THR A 314 -4.91 15.40 -1.46
CA THR A 314 -3.85 16.42 -1.46
C THR A 314 -2.53 15.97 -0.85
N SER A 315 -2.60 15.07 0.13
CA SER A 315 -1.40 14.56 0.81
C SER A 315 -0.78 13.33 0.14
N GLY A 316 -1.51 12.66 -0.77
CA GLY A 316 -1.09 11.39 -1.37
C GLY A 316 -1.32 10.16 -0.49
N PHE A 317 -2.03 10.30 0.64
CA PHE A 317 -2.38 9.19 1.54
C PHE A 317 -3.76 8.57 1.26
N GLY A 318 -4.61 9.24 0.49
CA GLY A 318 -5.95 8.76 0.20
C GLY A 318 -6.79 8.57 1.46
N TYR A 319 -7.31 7.36 1.71
CA TYR A 319 -8.02 7.01 2.94
C TYR A 319 -7.10 6.63 4.11
N GLY A 320 -5.78 6.58 3.88
CA GLY A 320 -4.78 6.31 4.89
C GLY A 320 -4.02 5.00 4.68
N PRO A 321 -3.17 4.58 5.66
CA PRO A 321 -2.38 3.37 5.58
C PRO A 321 -3.27 2.11 5.61
N ALA A 322 -3.11 1.21 4.63
CA ALA A 322 -3.76 -0.08 4.63
C ALA A 322 -3.38 -0.90 5.88
N SER A 323 -4.33 -1.64 6.45
CA SER A 323 -4.12 -2.39 7.69
C SER A 323 -4.64 -3.81 7.59
N LEU A 324 -3.72 -4.78 7.49
CA LEU A 324 -4.06 -6.21 7.47
C LEU A 324 -4.90 -6.62 8.69
N ARG A 325 -4.55 -6.14 9.88
CA ARG A 325 -5.27 -6.50 11.10
C ARG A 325 -6.67 -5.89 11.18
N HIS A 326 -6.84 -4.67 10.71
CA HIS A 326 -8.13 -3.99 10.79
C HIS A 326 -9.12 -4.55 9.77
N ILE A 327 -8.70 -4.78 8.52
CA ILE A 327 -9.58 -5.38 7.50
C ILE A 327 -10.03 -6.80 7.92
N LEU A 328 -9.15 -7.57 8.56
CA LEU A 328 -9.49 -8.90 9.06
C LEU A 328 -10.33 -8.89 10.34
N ALA A 329 -10.49 -7.74 11.01
CA ALA A 329 -11.23 -7.65 12.26
C ALA A 329 -12.71 -7.28 12.10
N VAL A 330 -13.13 -6.89 10.89
CA VAL A 330 -14.51 -6.46 10.58
C VAL A 330 -15.02 -7.27 9.40
N ASP A 331 -16.23 -7.85 9.54
CA ASP A 331 -16.88 -8.61 8.47
C ASP A 331 -17.33 -7.65 7.35
N PRO A 332 -16.84 -7.81 6.11
CA PRO A 332 -17.18 -6.94 5.00
C PRO A 332 -18.65 -7.03 4.56
N ALA A 333 -19.36 -8.12 4.87
CA ALA A 333 -20.75 -8.32 4.46
C ALA A 333 -21.71 -7.24 4.98
N GLY A 334 -21.30 -6.49 6.01
CA GLY A 334 -22.05 -5.35 6.53
C GLY A 334 -21.93 -4.07 5.69
N TYR A 335 -21.01 -4.00 4.75
CA TYR A 335 -20.79 -2.83 3.90
C TYR A 335 -21.61 -2.90 2.60
N PRO A 336 -21.89 -1.74 1.94
CA PRO A 336 -22.56 -1.71 0.66
C PRO A 336 -21.81 -2.52 -0.41
N ASP A 337 -22.55 -3.25 -1.24
CA ASP A 337 -22.00 -3.91 -2.43
C ASP A 337 -21.98 -2.94 -3.63
N GLU A 338 -21.29 -1.83 -3.44
CA GLU A 338 -21.09 -0.79 -4.43
C GLU A 338 -19.62 -0.39 -4.41
N ASN A 339 -19.00 -0.26 -5.59
CA ASN A 339 -17.61 0.17 -5.66
C ASN A 339 -17.48 1.64 -5.24
N PRO A 340 -16.75 1.97 -4.15
CA PRO A 340 -16.67 3.34 -3.64
C PRO A 340 -15.69 4.23 -4.41
N LEU A 341 -15.01 3.70 -5.44
CA LEU A 341 -13.93 4.40 -6.15
C LEU A 341 -14.38 4.85 -7.56
N MET A 342 -15.67 5.19 -7.73
CA MET A 342 -16.24 5.59 -9.01
C MET A 342 -16.21 7.10 -9.27
N ASP A 343 -15.41 7.85 -8.52
CA ASP A 343 -15.34 9.32 -8.54
C ASP A 343 -13.94 9.86 -8.89
N LYS A 344 -13.13 9.07 -9.58
CA LYS A 344 -11.77 9.47 -9.98
C LYS A 344 -11.77 10.40 -11.19
N SER A 345 -10.66 11.12 -11.38
CA SER A 345 -10.54 12.16 -12.41
C SER A 345 -10.63 11.65 -13.85
N SER A 346 -10.29 10.38 -14.10
CA SER A 346 -10.46 9.77 -15.41
C SER A 346 -11.94 9.71 -15.84
N GLY A 347 -12.86 9.60 -14.88
CA GLY A 347 -14.30 9.44 -15.14
C GLY A 347 -14.70 8.12 -15.78
N THR A 348 -13.76 7.20 -16.04
CA THR A 348 -13.97 5.93 -16.74
C THR A 348 -13.47 4.72 -15.97
N PRO A 349 -14.18 3.55 -16.04
CA PRO A 349 -15.52 3.41 -16.54
C PRO A 349 -16.55 4.18 -15.72
N THR A 350 -17.71 4.53 -16.31
CA THR A 350 -18.80 5.16 -15.55
C THR A 350 -19.61 4.12 -14.78
N VAL A 351 -20.42 4.59 -13.83
CA VAL A 351 -21.35 3.72 -13.07
C VAL A 351 -22.31 3.01 -14.02
N GLU A 352 -22.79 3.70 -15.05
CA GLU A 352 -23.71 3.15 -16.03
C GLU A 352 -23.06 2.04 -16.88
N GLN A 353 -21.76 2.17 -17.21
CA GLN A 353 -21.01 1.12 -17.92
C GLN A 353 -20.87 -0.13 -17.05
N VAL A 354 -20.54 0.02 -15.76
CA VAL A 354 -20.47 -1.11 -14.83
C VAL A 354 -21.84 -1.78 -14.66
N GLN A 355 -22.92 -1.00 -14.52
CA GLN A 355 -24.28 -1.54 -14.43
C GLN A 355 -24.71 -2.27 -15.72
N ALA A 356 -24.35 -1.74 -16.89
CA ALA A 356 -24.61 -2.38 -18.17
C ALA A 356 -23.85 -3.72 -18.28
N ALA A 357 -22.60 -3.78 -17.85
CA ALA A 357 -21.79 -5.00 -17.80
C ALA A 357 -22.39 -6.06 -16.87
N ALA A 358 -22.98 -5.66 -15.75
CA ALA A 358 -23.72 -6.55 -14.83
C ALA A 358 -25.05 -7.12 -15.44
N GLY A 359 -25.34 -6.85 -16.71
CA GLY A 359 -26.52 -7.37 -17.41
C GLY A 359 -27.79 -6.57 -17.24
N GLY A 360 -27.69 -5.31 -16.84
CA GLY A 360 -28.84 -4.40 -16.74
C GLY A 360 -29.91 -4.84 -15.73
N SER A 361 -29.60 -5.78 -14.85
CA SER A 361 -30.49 -6.21 -13.79
C SER A 361 -30.56 -5.11 -12.74
N THR A 362 -31.52 -4.20 -12.88
CA THR A 362 -31.98 -3.41 -11.73
C THR A 362 -32.27 -4.41 -10.61
N PRO A 363 -31.68 -4.30 -9.41
CA PRO A 363 -32.07 -5.18 -8.32
C PRO A 363 -33.57 -4.99 -8.11
N SER A 364 -34.32 -6.06 -8.41
CA SER A 364 -35.75 -6.09 -8.10
C SER A 364 -35.83 -5.86 -6.58
N PRO A 365 -36.54 -4.84 -6.09
CA PRO A 365 -36.64 -4.61 -4.67
C PRO A 365 -37.11 -5.92 -4.03
N THR A 366 -36.26 -6.53 -3.23
CA THR A 366 -36.64 -7.67 -2.39
C THR A 366 -37.91 -7.25 -1.66
N PRO A 367 -39.04 -7.99 -1.79
CA PRO A 367 -40.27 -7.60 -1.13
C PRO A 367 -39.98 -7.56 0.37
N SER A 368 -40.04 -6.36 0.92
CA SER A 368 -39.95 -6.14 2.36
C SER A 368 -41.01 -7.03 3.02
N PRO A 369 -40.67 -7.90 3.97
CA PRO A 369 -41.67 -8.70 4.64
C PRO A 369 -42.69 -7.76 5.27
N SER A 370 -43.94 -7.83 4.83
CA SER A 370 -45.06 -7.14 5.46
C SER A 370 -45.14 -7.57 6.90
N VAL A 371 -44.61 -6.75 7.80
CA VAL A 371 -44.78 -6.92 9.23
C VAL A 371 -46.21 -6.51 9.55
N THR A 372 -47.05 -7.50 9.71
CA THR A 372 -48.41 -7.32 10.30
C THR A 372 -48.22 -6.84 11.72
N ALA A 373 -48.48 -5.56 11.94
CA ALA A 373 -48.42 -4.92 13.24
C ALA A 373 -49.44 -5.56 14.18
N LYS A 374 -48.97 -6.39 15.11
CA LYS A 374 -49.76 -6.85 16.27
C LYS A 374 -49.59 -5.80 17.37
N SER A 375 -50.61 -4.99 17.52
CA SER A 375 -50.72 -4.00 18.61
C SER A 375 -50.64 -4.69 19.97
N THR A 376 -49.63 -4.35 20.76
CA THR A 376 -49.61 -4.63 22.19
C THR A 376 -49.17 -3.38 22.94
N THR A 377 -49.99 -2.95 23.83
CA THR A 377 -49.91 -1.80 24.73
C THR A 377 -48.62 -1.81 25.57
N PRO A 378 -47.95 -0.66 25.82
CA PRO A 378 -46.72 -0.61 26.61
C PRO A 378 -47.02 -0.64 28.13
N PRO A 379 -46.14 -1.30 28.92
CA PRO A 379 -46.11 -1.02 30.37
C PRO A 379 -45.21 0.18 30.68
N ALA A 380 -45.58 0.83 31.80
CA ALA A 380 -45.13 2.11 32.28
C ALA A 380 -43.61 2.24 32.59
N ALA A 381 -43.17 3.49 32.54
CA ALA A 381 -41.85 4.02 32.79
C ALA A 381 -41.24 3.68 34.16
N ALA A 382 -39.92 3.43 34.16
CA ALA A 382 -39.07 3.60 35.34
C ALA A 382 -38.00 4.66 35.01
N SER A 383 -37.89 5.65 35.85
CA SER A 383 -36.99 6.82 35.79
C SER A 383 -35.59 6.50 36.32
N PRO A 384 -34.60 7.42 36.21
CA PRO A 384 -33.26 7.18 35.72
C PRO A 384 -32.22 7.02 36.82
N ALA A 385 -31.14 6.30 36.51
CA ALA A 385 -29.93 6.28 37.33
C ALA A 385 -28.86 7.21 36.74
N SER A 386 -28.26 7.94 37.64
CA SER A 386 -27.39 9.09 37.52
C SER A 386 -26.09 8.90 36.74
N SER A 387 -25.73 9.95 36.01
CA SER A 387 -24.44 10.23 35.40
C SER A 387 -23.28 10.37 36.40
N ALA A 388 -22.28 9.53 36.30
CA ALA A 388 -20.97 9.73 36.92
C ALA A 388 -19.88 9.32 35.89
N GLY A 389 -19.43 10.26 35.07
CA GLY A 389 -18.39 9.97 34.05
C GLY A 389 -17.63 11.18 33.52
N VAL A 390 -18.12 12.40 33.71
CA VAL A 390 -17.50 13.60 33.10
C VAL A 390 -16.37 14.22 33.96
N GLY A 391 -16.34 13.95 35.27
CA GLY A 391 -15.36 14.54 36.20
C GLY A 391 -13.93 14.01 36.05
N VAL A 392 -13.74 12.77 35.60
CA VAL A 392 -12.40 12.14 35.54
C VAL A 392 -11.62 12.62 34.30
N ILE A 393 -12.27 12.84 33.18
CA ILE A 393 -11.61 13.28 31.92
C ILE A 393 -11.08 14.71 32.06
N VAL A 394 -11.81 15.60 32.72
CA VAL A 394 -11.39 17.00 32.94
C VAL A 394 -10.16 17.07 33.87
N ALA A 395 -10.09 16.22 34.89
CA ALA A 395 -8.93 16.18 35.82
C ALA A 395 -7.64 15.73 35.14
N VAL A 396 -7.69 14.78 34.20
CA VAL A 396 -6.52 14.29 33.47
C VAL A 396 -5.98 15.34 32.48
N VAL A 397 -6.86 16.04 31.77
CA VAL A 397 -6.47 17.09 30.80
C VAL A 397 -5.83 18.28 31.52
N VAL A 398 -6.37 18.71 32.65
CA VAL A 398 -5.79 19.80 33.45
C VAL A 398 -4.41 19.40 34.02
N GLY A 399 -4.24 18.16 34.46
CA GLY A 399 -2.95 17.64 34.95
C GLY A 399 -1.86 17.66 33.88
N ILE A 400 -2.17 17.27 32.63
CA ILE A 400 -1.24 17.30 31.49
C ILE A 400 -0.83 18.73 31.12
N LEU A 401 -1.77 19.67 31.12
CA LEU A 401 -1.48 21.07 30.81
C LEU A 401 -0.58 21.74 31.85
N VAL A 402 -0.77 21.43 33.13
CA VAL A 402 0.09 21.94 34.21
C VAL A 402 1.52 21.36 34.11
N MET A 403 1.68 20.09 33.79
CA MET A 403 2.99 19.48 33.57
C MET A 403 3.73 20.08 32.37
N LEU A 404 3.04 20.31 31.25
CA LEU A 404 3.61 20.97 30.07
C LEU A 404 4.07 22.41 30.36
N ALA A 405 3.26 23.19 31.12
CA ALA A 405 3.63 24.54 31.53
C ALA A 405 4.88 24.55 32.42
N ALA A 406 5.01 23.59 33.36
CA ALA A 406 6.19 23.45 34.23
C ALA A 406 7.46 23.13 33.42
N VAL A 407 7.39 22.24 32.42
CA VAL A 407 8.52 21.92 31.53
C VAL A 407 8.96 23.14 30.72
N ILE A 408 8.01 23.90 30.18
CA ILE A 408 8.33 25.14 29.44
C ILE A 408 9.05 26.15 30.32
N VAL A 409 8.58 26.35 31.55
CA VAL A 409 9.25 27.27 32.51
C VAL A 409 10.67 26.81 32.81
N ILE A 410 10.87 25.52 33.05
CA ILE A 410 12.21 24.96 33.31
C ILE A 410 13.16 25.19 32.12
N VAL A 411 12.70 24.94 30.90
CA VAL A 411 13.49 25.16 29.67
C VAL A 411 13.82 26.64 29.47
N VAL A 412 12.88 27.54 29.70
CA VAL A 412 13.09 28.99 29.59
C VAL A 412 14.09 29.48 30.66
N VAL A 413 13.98 29.03 31.91
CA VAL A 413 14.92 29.39 32.96
C VAL A 413 16.31 28.83 32.68
N ALA A 414 16.41 27.59 32.22
CA ALA A 414 17.71 26.99 31.87
C ALA A 414 18.36 27.71 30.66
N SER A 415 17.58 28.11 29.66
CA SER A 415 18.10 28.86 28.52
C SER A 415 18.52 30.29 28.86
N ARG A 416 17.84 30.95 29.79
CA ARG A 416 18.26 32.28 30.30
C ARG A 416 19.55 32.20 31.12
N ARG A 417 19.71 31.18 31.96
CA ARG A 417 20.97 30.97 32.74
C ARG A 417 22.18 30.70 31.83
N ARG A 418 22.00 30.09 30.68
CA ARG A 418 23.10 29.87 29.71
C ARG A 418 23.50 31.18 28.96
N ARG A 419 22.60 32.15 28.86
CA ARG A 419 22.91 33.45 28.19
C ARG A 419 23.61 34.46 29.13
N THR A 420 23.49 34.31 30.43
CA THR A 420 24.15 35.21 31.41
C THR A 420 25.52 34.72 31.87
N GLY A 421 25.96 33.51 31.49
CA GLY A 421 27.26 32.95 31.82
C GLY A 421 28.35 33.17 30.76
N SER A 422 28.10 33.92 29.69
CA SER A 422 29.05 34.13 28.58
C SER A 422 29.53 35.61 28.50
N ALA A 423 29.48 36.38 29.59
CA ALA A 423 30.00 37.74 29.64
C ALA A 423 30.78 37.92 30.97
N SER A 424 31.98 37.37 31.01
CA SER A 424 33.11 37.77 31.91
C SER A 424 34.40 37.14 31.38
#